data_6a8b0b69eddcab66e94815d19a2dc8ab
#
_entry.id   6a8b0b69eddcab66e94815d19a2dc8ab
#
_cell.length_a   1.000
_cell.length_b   1.000
_cell.length_c   1.000
_cell.angle_alpha   90.00
_cell.angle_beta   90.00
_cell.angle_gamma   90.00
#
_symmetry.space_group_name_H-M   'P 1'
#
loop_
_entity.id
_entity.type
_entity.pdbx_description
1 polymer ?
#
loop_
_entity_poly.entity_id
_entity_poly.type
_entity_poly.pdbx_seq_one_letter_code
_entity_poly.pdbx_strand_id
1 'polypeptide(L)'
;GLPVHIASTVVAISVVVEAPLIFFSDRFMDHWPLRVLIALPIGIIFAQYAVYALPSPVFLKVLMTLLAKHTTGMVLIMVSLRFIAQQVNGKDLVLAMAIVQGARYLGTILLQPLAALCIERGGYQVMSFFLAGVVGIVFLLSFALKMPQGKAHGLFGGKVD
;
A
#
# COMPACT_ATOMS: atom_id res chain seq x y z
N GLY A 1 -15.74 20.78 -3.42
CA GLY A 1 -14.56 20.03 -3.84
C GLY A 1 -13.35 20.94 -3.84
N LEU A 2 -12.17 20.35 -3.65
CA LEU A 2 -10.90 21.08 -3.76
C LEU A 2 -10.69 21.52 -5.22
N PRO A 3 -10.21 22.75 -5.47
CA PRO A 3 -9.77 23.14 -6.81
C PRO A 3 -8.72 22.20 -7.37
N VAL A 4 -8.75 21.94 -8.68
CA VAL A 4 -7.87 20.93 -9.34
C VAL A 4 -6.39 21.25 -9.13
N HIS A 5 -6.00 22.53 -9.12
CA HIS A 5 -4.61 22.94 -8.88
C HIS A 5 -4.11 22.60 -7.47
N ILE A 6 -4.98 22.70 -6.45
CA ILE A 6 -4.63 22.30 -5.08
C ILE A 6 -4.49 20.78 -5.01
N ALA A 7 -5.40 20.03 -5.64
CA ALA A 7 -5.32 18.58 -5.66
C ALA A 7 -4.03 18.09 -6.36
N SER A 8 -3.65 18.68 -7.48
CA SER A 8 -2.40 18.32 -8.18
C SER A 8 -1.14 18.68 -7.37
N THR A 9 -1.14 19.82 -6.67
CA THR A 9 -0.04 20.21 -5.78
C THR A 9 0.11 19.24 -4.62
N VAL A 10 -1.00 18.82 -3.99
CA VAL A 10 -0.98 17.82 -2.90
C VAL A 10 -0.37 16.49 -3.41
N VAL A 11 -0.73 16.07 -4.61
CA VAL A 11 -0.15 14.86 -5.22
C VAL A 11 1.34 15.04 -5.50
N ALA A 12 1.78 16.18 -6.01
CA ALA A 12 3.19 16.45 -6.27
C ALA A 12 4.02 16.44 -4.96
N ILE A 13 3.52 17.07 -3.90
CA ILE A 13 4.19 17.06 -2.59
C ILE A 13 4.26 15.64 -2.02
N SER A 14 3.23 14.80 -2.22
CA SER A 14 3.25 13.43 -1.72
C SER A 14 4.37 12.58 -2.36
N VAL A 15 4.74 12.83 -3.61
CA VAL A 15 5.87 12.18 -4.27
C VAL A 15 7.21 12.60 -3.63
N VAL A 16 7.34 13.87 -3.26
CA VAL A 16 8.57 14.36 -2.58
C VAL A 16 8.76 13.69 -1.21
N VAL A 17 7.66 13.43 -0.48
CA VAL A 17 7.70 12.71 0.81
C VAL A 17 8.16 11.25 0.64
N GLU A 18 7.99 10.67 -0.54
CA GLU A 18 8.39 9.30 -0.86
C GLU A 18 9.92 9.13 -0.91
N ALA A 19 10.65 10.12 -1.38
CA ALA A 19 12.11 10.06 -1.52
C ALA A 19 12.85 9.76 -0.20
N PRO A 20 12.59 10.44 0.93
CA PRO A 20 13.17 10.09 2.22
C PRO A 20 12.82 8.67 2.68
N LEU A 21 11.60 8.21 2.43
CA LEU A 21 11.17 6.86 2.79
C LEU A 21 11.97 5.78 2.07
N ILE A 22 12.26 5.99 0.79
CA ILE A 22 13.12 5.09 0.00
C ILE A 22 14.54 5.10 0.58
N PHE A 23 15.09 6.27 0.87
CA PHE A 23 16.44 6.42 1.43
C PHE A 23 16.61 5.74 2.79
N PHE A 24 15.59 5.81 3.64
CA PHE A 24 15.63 5.21 4.98
C PHE A 24 15.00 3.82 5.04
N SER A 25 14.62 3.23 3.88
CA SER A 25 13.90 1.95 3.82
C SER A 25 14.66 0.81 4.50
N ASP A 26 15.96 0.71 4.32
CA ASP A 26 16.80 -0.33 4.92
C ASP A 26 16.71 -0.31 6.46
N ARG A 27 16.62 0.89 7.03
CA ARG A 27 16.63 1.04 8.48
C ARG A 27 15.38 0.51 9.17
N PHE A 28 14.18 0.70 8.59
CA PHE A 28 12.94 0.20 9.17
C PHE A 28 12.58 -1.20 8.68
N MET A 29 12.95 -1.55 7.44
CA MET A 29 12.64 -2.86 6.89
C MET A 29 13.42 -3.99 7.58
N ASP A 30 14.64 -3.73 8.07
CA ASP A 30 15.45 -4.75 8.74
C ASP A 30 15.08 -4.94 10.22
N HIS A 31 14.55 -3.91 10.86
CA HIS A 31 14.24 -3.93 12.29
C HIS A 31 12.79 -4.36 12.59
N TRP A 32 11.87 -4.15 11.66
CA TRP A 32 10.46 -4.41 11.90
C TRP A 32 10.03 -5.80 11.40
N PRO A 33 9.20 -6.50 12.18
CA PRO A 33 8.69 -7.80 11.75
C PRO A 33 7.81 -7.63 10.50
N LEU A 34 7.90 -8.59 9.59
CA LEU A 34 7.19 -8.57 8.30
C LEU A 34 5.67 -8.33 8.46
N ARG A 35 5.07 -8.85 9.53
CA ARG A 35 3.64 -8.60 9.85
C ARG A 35 3.33 -7.13 10.04
N VAL A 36 4.17 -6.39 10.76
CA VAL A 36 3.99 -4.96 10.99
C VAL A 36 4.18 -4.19 9.71
N LEU A 37 5.19 -4.56 8.91
CA LEU A 37 5.47 -3.94 7.61
C LEU A 37 4.32 -4.12 6.60
N ILE A 38 3.53 -5.17 6.70
CA ILE A 38 2.35 -5.40 5.86
C ILE A 38 1.10 -4.73 6.48
N ALA A 39 0.86 -4.94 7.78
CA ALA A 39 -0.35 -4.46 8.43
C ALA A 39 -0.42 -2.93 8.53
N LEU A 40 0.72 -2.26 8.78
CA LEU A 40 0.77 -0.81 8.95
C LEU A 40 0.32 -0.05 7.69
N PRO A 41 0.87 -0.29 6.48
CA PRO A 41 0.40 0.41 5.27
C PRO A 41 -1.05 0.07 4.93
N ILE A 42 -1.51 -1.17 5.11
CA ILE A 42 -2.90 -1.55 4.89
C ILE A 42 -3.81 -0.81 5.88
N GLY A 43 -3.41 -0.71 7.15
CA GLY A 43 -4.12 0.06 8.17
C GLY A 43 -4.22 1.55 7.85
N ILE A 44 -3.16 2.15 7.31
CA ILE A 44 -3.17 3.56 6.86
C ILE A 44 -4.14 3.74 5.68
N ILE A 45 -4.15 2.82 4.70
CA ILE A 45 -5.11 2.86 3.58
C ILE A 45 -6.55 2.70 4.09
N PHE A 46 -6.77 1.80 5.03
CA PHE A 46 -8.08 1.64 5.66
C PHE A 46 -8.54 2.93 6.33
N ALA A 47 -7.67 3.55 7.16
CA ALA A 47 -7.96 4.82 7.82
C ALA A 47 -8.25 5.95 6.82
N GLN A 48 -7.52 6.00 5.70
CA GLN A 48 -7.76 6.97 4.63
C GLN A 48 -9.17 6.84 4.06
N TYR A 49 -9.57 5.63 3.66
CA TYR A 49 -10.92 5.42 3.11
C TYR A 49 -12.02 5.62 4.15
N ALA A 50 -11.78 5.27 5.41
CA ALA A 50 -12.70 5.58 6.51
C ALA A 50 -12.90 7.09 6.69
N VAL A 51 -11.82 7.88 6.64
CA VAL A 51 -11.89 9.36 6.70
C VAL A 51 -12.63 9.93 5.50
N TYR A 52 -12.49 9.34 4.30
CA TYR A 52 -13.23 9.79 3.11
C TYR A 52 -14.70 9.44 3.15
N ALA A 53 -15.04 8.32 3.75
CA ALA A 53 -16.42 7.86 3.92
C ALA A 53 -17.20 8.73 4.95
N LEU A 54 -16.50 9.26 5.95
CA LEU A 54 -17.10 10.10 6.99
C LEU A 54 -17.17 11.57 6.58
N PRO A 55 -18.09 12.36 7.16
CA PRO A 55 -18.14 13.82 6.98
C PRO A 55 -17.01 14.51 7.73
N SER A 56 -15.78 14.30 7.28
CA SER A 56 -14.57 14.82 7.90
C SER A 56 -14.10 16.12 7.24
N PRO A 57 -13.38 16.99 7.97
CA PRO A 57 -12.88 18.25 7.44
C PRO A 57 -11.89 18.02 6.29
N VAL A 58 -11.87 18.96 5.34
CA VAL A 58 -11.02 18.88 4.13
C VAL A 58 -9.55 18.73 4.49
N PHE A 59 -9.08 19.41 5.53
CA PHE A 59 -7.70 19.31 6.02
C PHE A 59 -7.31 17.86 6.35
N LEU A 60 -8.18 17.12 7.05
CA LEU A 60 -7.91 15.73 7.41
C LEU A 60 -7.85 14.82 6.17
N LYS A 61 -8.70 15.07 5.18
CA LYS A 61 -8.67 14.35 3.90
C LYS A 61 -7.37 14.60 3.14
N VAL A 62 -6.90 15.84 3.10
CA VAL A 62 -5.61 16.20 2.48
C VAL A 62 -4.45 15.53 3.22
N LEU A 63 -4.43 15.59 4.55
CA LEU A 63 -3.39 14.98 5.36
C LEU A 63 -3.32 13.46 5.12
N MET A 64 -4.48 12.79 5.12
CA MET A 64 -4.54 11.35 4.84
C MET A 64 -4.12 11.01 3.40
N THR A 65 -4.40 11.88 2.43
CA THR A 65 -3.91 11.69 1.06
C THR A 65 -2.39 11.75 1.00
N LEU A 66 -1.78 12.73 1.66
CA LEU A 66 -0.32 12.90 1.70
C LEU A 66 0.37 11.68 2.34
N LEU A 67 -0.20 11.18 3.45
CA LEU A 67 0.38 10.06 4.18
C LEU A 67 0.17 8.71 3.47
N ALA A 68 -1.00 8.51 2.87
CA ALA A 68 -1.40 7.17 2.41
C ALA A 68 -1.07 6.93 0.93
N LYS A 69 -1.20 7.93 0.06
CA LYS A 69 -1.26 7.68 -1.39
C LYS A 69 0.00 7.06 -1.98
N HIS A 70 1.15 7.63 -1.68
CA HIS A 70 2.43 7.16 -2.24
C HIS A 70 3.21 6.31 -1.24
N THR A 71 3.28 6.73 0.01
CA THR A 71 4.01 6.07 1.08
C THR A 71 3.62 4.61 1.26
N THR A 72 2.30 4.32 1.35
CA THR A 72 1.81 2.96 1.56
C THR A 72 2.02 2.07 0.35
N GLY A 73 1.85 2.62 -0.86
CA GLY A 73 2.09 1.89 -2.11
C GLY A 73 3.53 1.42 -2.22
N MET A 74 4.50 2.31 -1.95
CA MET A 74 5.93 2.00 -2.00
C MET A 74 6.34 0.99 -0.94
N VAL A 75 5.90 1.17 0.31
CA VAL A 75 6.19 0.21 1.38
C VAL A 75 5.66 -1.18 1.04
N LEU A 76 4.43 -1.30 0.52
CA LEU A 76 3.87 -2.57 0.11
C LEU A 76 4.65 -3.22 -1.05
N ILE A 77 5.10 -2.43 -2.02
CA ILE A 77 5.94 -2.93 -3.12
C ILE A 77 7.26 -3.47 -2.57
N MET A 78 7.97 -2.70 -1.75
CA MET A 78 9.26 -3.10 -1.16
C MET A 78 9.12 -4.37 -0.30
N VAL A 79 8.07 -4.42 0.54
CA VAL A 79 7.79 -5.59 1.38
C VAL A 79 7.46 -6.82 0.52
N SER A 80 6.68 -6.65 -0.55
CA SER A 80 6.38 -7.74 -1.49
C SER A 80 7.63 -8.26 -2.17
N LEU A 81 8.51 -7.37 -2.62
CA LEU A 81 9.80 -7.74 -3.23
C LEU A 81 10.68 -8.51 -2.25
N ARG A 82 10.79 -8.03 -1.01
CA ARG A 82 11.55 -8.70 0.04
C ARG A 82 10.98 -10.09 0.34
N PHE A 83 9.66 -10.20 0.47
CA PHE A 83 8.99 -11.46 0.74
C PHE A 83 9.25 -12.48 -0.38
N ILE A 84 9.11 -12.07 -1.65
CA ILE A 84 9.37 -12.93 -2.81
C ILE A 84 10.84 -13.35 -2.84
N ALA A 85 11.77 -12.41 -2.64
CA ALA A 85 13.20 -12.71 -2.64
C ALA A 85 13.63 -13.71 -1.55
N GLN A 86 12.89 -13.77 -0.43
CA GLN A 86 13.13 -14.74 0.64
C GLN A 86 12.56 -16.14 0.37
N GLN A 87 11.53 -16.24 -0.48
CA GLN A 87 10.79 -17.48 -0.73
C GLN A 87 11.18 -18.18 -2.04
N VAL A 88 11.73 -17.44 -2.97
CA VAL A 88 11.97 -17.91 -4.35
C VAL A 88 13.47 -17.88 -4.66
N ASN A 89 13.95 -18.93 -5.33
CA ASN A 89 15.33 -18.97 -5.82
C ASN A 89 15.56 -17.86 -6.86
N GLY A 90 16.80 -17.35 -6.93
CA GLY A 90 17.12 -16.22 -7.82
C GLY A 90 16.76 -16.41 -9.29
N LYS A 91 16.75 -17.65 -9.78
CA LYS A 91 16.36 -17.98 -11.18
C LYS A 91 14.87 -17.71 -11.46
N ASP A 92 14.01 -17.92 -10.46
CA ASP A 92 12.55 -17.78 -10.58
C ASP A 92 12.03 -16.46 -10.05
N LEU A 93 12.92 -15.60 -9.53
CA LEU A 93 12.57 -14.33 -8.91
C LEU A 93 11.80 -13.41 -9.86
N VAL A 94 12.25 -13.28 -11.10
CA VAL A 94 11.61 -12.42 -12.12
C VAL A 94 10.21 -12.92 -12.44
N LEU A 95 10.03 -14.25 -12.56
CA LEU A 95 8.72 -14.85 -12.82
C LEU A 95 7.76 -14.62 -11.64
N ALA A 96 8.23 -14.85 -10.42
CA ALA A 96 7.42 -14.61 -9.21
C ALA A 96 7.00 -13.16 -9.08
N MET A 97 7.89 -12.21 -9.36
CA MET A 97 7.58 -10.78 -9.40
C MET A 97 6.54 -10.46 -10.48
N ALA A 98 6.66 -11.02 -11.67
CA ALA A 98 5.71 -10.82 -12.75
C ALA A 98 4.30 -11.34 -12.37
N ILE A 99 4.21 -12.50 -11.71
CA ILE A 99 2.94 -13.05 -11.22
C ILE A 99 2.30 -12.13 -10.18
N VAL A 100 3.06 -11.63 -9.22
CA VAL A 100 2.53 -10.71 -8.18
C VAL A 100 2.07 -9.39 -8.79
N GLN A 101 2.83 -8.82 -9.71
CA GLN A 101 2.40 -7.61 -10.43
C GLN A 101 1.18 -7.87 -11.31
N GLY A 102 1.11 -9.00 -11.99
CA GLY A 102 -0.06 -9.43 -12.76
C GLY A 102 -1.31 -9.54 -11.88
N ALA A 103 -1.20 -10.18 -10.72
CA ALA A 103 -2.30 -10.28 -9.75
C ALA A 103 -2.76 -8.90 -9.25
N ARG A 104 -1.82 -7.97 -9.01
CA ARG A 104 -2.13 -6.58 -8.64
C ARG A 104 -2.92 -5.86 -9.74
N TYR A 105 -2.50 -5.98 -11.00
CA TYR A 105 -3.21 -5.37 -12.13
C TYR A 105 -4.60 -5.99 -12.32
N LEU A 106 -4.74 -7.32 -12.21
CA LEU A 106 -6.04 -8.00 -12.25
C LEU A 106 -6.97 -7.48 -11.14
N GLY A 107 -6.47 -7.33 -9.92
CA GLY A 107 -7.24 -6.73 -8.82
C GLY A 107 -7.72 -5.31 -9.15
N THR A 108 -6.87 -4.50 -9.76
CA THR A 108 -7.23 -3.14 -10.20
C THR A 108 -8.32 -3.16 -11.27
N ILE A 109 -8.17 -4.02 -12.30
CA ILE A 109 -9.14 -4.16 -13.40
C ILE A 109 -10.51 -4.60 -12.86
N LEU A 110 -10.56 -5.49 -11.88
CA LEU A 110 -11.81 -5.98 -11.29
C LEU A 110 -12.47 -4.95 -10.36
N LEU A 111 -11.67 -4.24 -9.56
CA LEU A 111 -12.19 -3.28 -8.58
C LEU A 111 -12.60 -1.94 -9.20
N GLN A 112 -11.97 -1.54 -10.30
CA GLN A 112 -12.22 -0.24 -10.93
C GLN A 112 -13.66 -0.06 -11.43
N PRO A 113 -14.28 -1.01 -12.15
CA PRO A 113 -15.68 -0.88 -12.56
C PRO A 113 -16.65 -0.94 -11.37
N LEU A 114 -16.33 -1.72 -10.32
CA LEU A 114 -17.16 -1.75 -9.11
C LEU A 114 -17.11 -0.40 -8.37
N ALA A 115 -15.94 0.24 -8.28
CA ALA A 115 -15.81 1.56 -7.72
C ALA A 115 -16.58 2.62 -8.55
N ALA A 116 -16.55 2.53 -9.88
CA ALA A 116 -17.30 3.40 -10.77
C ALA A 116 -18.82 3.26 -10.53
N LEU A 117 -19.33 2.03 -10.44
CA LEU A 117 -20.73 1.77 -10.12
C LEU A 117 -21.14 2.34 -8.75
N CYS A 118 -20.28 2.28 -7.75
CA CYS A 118 -20.53 2.89 -6.45
C CYS A 118 -20.62 4.41 -6.55
N ILE A 119 -19.79 5.04 -7.39
CA ILE A 119 -19.83 6.50 -7.61
C ILE A 119 -21.13 6.89 -8.31
N GLU A 120 -21.52 6.16 -9.33
CA GLU A 120 -22.76 6.45 -10.08
C GLU A 120 -24.01 6.32 -9.22
N ARG A 121 -24.07 5.34 -8.32
CA ARG A 121 -25.25 5.08 -7.47
C ARG A 121 -25.33 5.92 -6.21
N GLY A 122 -24.22 6.29 -5.61
CA GLY A 122 -24.19 6.95 -4.30
C GLY A 122 -23.06 7.93 -4.09
N GLY A 123 -22.34 8.27 -5.16
CA GLY A 123 -21.24 9.24 -5.11
C GLY A 123 -19.97 8.70 -4.44
N TYR A 124 -19.01 9.58 -4.26
CA TYR A 124 -17.69 9.26 -3.70
C TYR A 124 -17.73 8.71 -2.27
N GLN A 125 -18.76 9.07 -1.51
CA GLN A 125 -18.91 8.59 -0.13
C GLN A 125 -19.19 7.08 -0.10
N VAL A 126 -20.14 6.61 -0.94
CA VAL A 126 -20.49 5.18 -1.04
C VAL A 126 -19.29 4.38 -1.57
N MET A 127 -18.58 4.90 -2.59
CA MET A 127 -17.34 4.30 -3.06
C MET A 127 -16.31 4.16 -1.93
N SER A 128 -16.14 5.21 -1.11
CA SER A 128 -15.17 5.18 -0.01
C SER A 128 -15.55 4.17 1.07
N PHE A 129 -16.84 4.01 1.39
CA PHE A 129 -17.32 2.95 2.28
C PHE A 129 -17.05 1.55 1.73
N PHE A 130 -17.33 1.34 0.44
CA PHE A 130 -17.04 0.08 -0.22
C PHE A 130 -15.56 -0.28 -0.16
N LEU A 131 -14.67 0.67 -0.52
CA LEU A 131 -13.23 0.46 -0.48
C LEU A 131 -12.71 0.29 0.94
N ALA A 132 -13.23 1.03 1.92
CA ALA A 132 -12.91 0.82 3.33
C ALA A 132 -13.28 -0.60 3.78
N GLY A 133 -14.44 -1.11 3.38
CA GLY A 133 -14.86 -2.48 3.66
C GLY A 133 -13.91 -3.53 3.08
N VAL A 134 -13.54 -3.40 1.80
CA VAL A 134 -12.59 -4.30 1.13
C VAL A 134 -11.23 -4.27 1.82
N VAL A 135 -10.68 -3.09 2.06
CA VAL A 135 -9.37 -2.94 2.73
C VAL A 135 -9.43 -3.41 4.18
N GLY A 136 -10.55 -3.18 4.87
CA GLY A 136 -10.77 -3.68 6.23
C GLY A 136 -10.72 -5.21 6.31
N ILE A 137 -11.33 -5.90 5.35
CA ILE A 137 -11.25 -7.37 5.26
C ILE A 137 -9.80 -7.80 5.03
N VAL A 138 -9.08 -7.17 4.10
CA VAL A 138 -7.67 -7.47 3.83
C VAL A 138 -6.81 -7.20 5.07
N PHE A 139 -7.09 -6.12 5.80
CA PHE A 139 -6.40 -5.80 7.05
C PHE A 139 -6.58 -6.90 8.10
N LEU A 140 -7.81 -7.37 8.31
CA LEU A 140 -8.09 -8.47 9.24
C LEU A 140 -7.42 -9.78 8.79
N LEU A 141 -7.48 -10.10 7.49
CA LEU A 141 -6.81 -11.27 6.94
C LEU A 141 -5.29 -11.20 7.10
N SER A 142 -4.68 -10.01 7.10
CA SER A 142 -3.24 -9.85 7.30
C SER A 142 -2.76 -10.37 8.67
N PHE A 143 -3.62 -10.34 9.70
CA PHE A 143 -3.31 -10.92 11.01
C PHE A 143 -3.49 -12.44 11.05
N ALA A 144 -4.38 -12.99 10.22
CA ALA A 144 -4.62 -14.43 10.12
C ALA A 144 -3.51 -15.17 9.35
N LEU A 145 -2.75 -14.47 8.52
CA LEU A 145 -1.65 -15.06 7.77
C LEU A 145 -0.51 -15.48 8.71
N LYS A 146 -0.21 -16.78 8.73
CA LYS A 146 1.01 -17.31 9.36
C LYS A 146 2.20 -16.94 8.48
N MET A 147 2.86 -15.83 8.81
CA MET A 147 4.09 -15.43 8.13
C MET A 147 5.25 -16.34 8.55
N PRO A 148 6.02 -16.91 7.60
CA PRO A 148 7.24 -17.61 7.94
C PRO A 148 8.20 -16.63 8.64
N GLN A 149 8.70 -17.01 9.81
CA GLN A 149 9.74 -16.26 10.52
C GLN A 149 11.08 -16.57 9.84
N GLY A 150 11.29 -16.08 8.64
CA GLY A 150 12.57 -16.14 7.96
C GLY A 150 13.55 -15.19 8.65
N LYS A 151 14.74 -15.67 9.01
CA LYS A 151 15.86 -14.82 9.40
C LYS A 151 16.09 -13.82 8.27
N ALA A 152 16.07 -12.53 8.60
CA ALA A 152 16.38 -11.46 7.67
C ALA A 152 17.84 -11.65 7.19
N HIS A 153 18.01 -12.28 6.01
CA HIS A 153 19.24 -12.11 5.25
C HIS A 153 19.06 -10.79 4.49
N GLY A 154 19.94 -9.84 4.79
CA GLY A 154 19.89 -8.52 4.15
C GLY A 154 19.89 -8.69 2.62
N LEU A 155 19.01 -7.99 1.92
CA LEU A 155 18.90 -8.01 0.45
C LEU A 155 20.20 -7.56 -0.25
N PHE A 156 21.09 -6.88 0.48
CA PHE A 156 22.35 -6.33 -0.03
C PHE A 156 23.59 -6.81 0.74
N GLY A 157 23.41 -7.69 1.73
CA GLY A 157 24.50 -8.29 2.49
C GLY A 157 25.05 -9.55 1.82
N GLY A 158 25.43 -9.48 0.56
CA GLY A 158 26.28 -10.50 -0.06
C GLY A 158 27.61 -10.50 0.64
N LYS A 159 27.89 -11.52 1.49
CA LYS A 159 29.30 -11.87 1.74
C LYS A 159 29.87 -12.25 0.37
N VAL A 160 30.75 -11.40 -0.12
CA VAL A 160 31.73 -11.77 -1.15
C VAL A 160 32.79 -12.55 -0.38
N ASP A 161 32.75 -13.89 -0.47
CA ASP A 161 33.89 -14.77 -0.18
C ASP A 161 34.70 -14.91 -1.46
#